data_11735865e4daf3646290f8007001a4b7
#
_entry.id   11735865e4daf3646290f8007001a4b7
#
_cell.length_a   1.000
_cell.length_b   1.000
_cell.length_c   1.000
_cell.angle_alpha   90.00
_cell.angle_beta   90.00
_cell.angle_gamma   90.00
#
_symmetry.space_group_name_H-M   'P 1'
#
loop_
_entity.id
_entity.type
_entity.pdbx_description
1 polymer ?
#
loop_
_entity_poly.entity_id
_entity_poly.type
_entity_poly.pdbx_seq_one_letter_code
_entity_poly.pdbx_strand_id
1 'polypeptide(L)'
;MNTWETDEGLRRREFLERTAYTAGLAGLAGTLSAETLVAEAAKRQRRVRLPSARNMPIDTFVVLMMENRSFDHYLGWMPQADGRQAGVTYVDEEGKPQETHRLTPEYQGCGHPDPGHGWESGRVQYAGGKLDGWLKEGSGTDEFAIGYYEKDDLGFIQPATAGATTFDRFFCSLLASTYPNREYMWAAQSYGNKGNALPIDSQGFPYETTLFAAVERAGGTVQAYFNDLPPAALWGQAGMERASRVEDYYLACQTGTLPNVAFVDPPFKDGGGGDGMSADEHPHGDVRLGQAYMSDVVHAFMESPQWERGAIFIVYDEWGGFFDHVRPPRVPDLLNSRKLDEDFGQMGFRIPAVVLSPYARHGHVDHGTYGFESIIKLVRHRFGIRAALTPRDAYARNIGYAFDWTGKPREPAELPDPGNVVTSTCTARGLGSPQPEPLPNPLPPLQRQAAAPSRPKHHDFALLETTGYLDRLGIAYHASDPSAMFRQPSKVLGAYRSAV
;
A
#
# COMPACT_ATOMS: atom_id res chain seq x y z
N MET A 1 -42.72 -11.21 5.55
CA MET A 1 -42.57 -9.78 5.84
C MET A 1 -41.12 -9.47 5.85
N ASN A 2 -40.68 -8.64 4.90
CA ASN A 2 -39.29 -8.45 4.53
C ASN A 2 -38.56 -7.58 5.56
N THR A 3 -37.65 -8.18 6.32
CA THR A 3 -36.75 -7.50 7.27
C THR A 3 -35.53 -6.80 6.59
N TRP A 4 -35.52 -6.75 5.26
CA TRP A 4 -34.39 -6.19 4.47
C TRP A 4 -34.46 -4.67 4.28
N GLU A 5 -35.62 -4.04 4.36
CA GLU A 5 -35.79 -2.61 4.09
C GLU A 5 -35.29 -1.69 5.21
N THR A 6 -35.26 -2.14 6.46
CA THR A 6 -34.83 -1.29 7.59
C THR A 6 -33.33 -1.21 7.76
N ASP A 7 -32.59 -2.24 7.34
CA ASP A 7 -31.14 -2.30 7.50
C ASP A 7 -30.40 -1.61 6.33
N GLU A 8 -30.99 -1.61 5.15
CA GLU A 8 -30.50 -0.83 3.99
C GLU A 8 -30.71 0.68 4.17
N GLY A 9 -31.81 1.09 4.78
CA GLY A 9 -32.11 2.49 5.06
C GLY A 9 -31.13 3.11 6.07
N LEU A 10 -30.74 2.38 7.10
CA LEU A 10 -29.77 2.82 8.11
C LEU A 10 -28.35 2.92 7.54
N ARG A 11 -27.90 1.93 6.78
CA ARG A 11 -26.58 1.92 6.13
C ARG A 11 -26.47 3.01 5.05
N ARG A 12 -27.54 3.26 4.31
CA ARG A 12 -27.61 4.32 3.31
C ARG A 12 -27.58 5.70 3.96
N ARG A 13 -28.23 5.88 5.09
CA ARG A 13 -28.24 7.13 5.86
C ARG A 13 -26.87 7.40 6.50
N GLU A 14 -26.24 6.42 7.09
CA GLU A 14 -24.92 6.52 7.69
C GLU A 14 -23.82 6.77 6.64
N PHE A 15 -23.88 6.11 5.48
CA PHE A 15 -23.04 6.37 4.32
C PHE A 15 -23.23 7.81 3.81
N LEU A 16 -24.47 8.27 3.76
CA LEU A 16 -24.84 9.56 3.25
C LEU A 16 -24.42 10.71 4.21
N GLU A 17 -24.57 10.52 5.50
CA GLU A 17 -24.12 11.48 6.52
C GLU A 17 -22.59 11.66 6.50
N ARG A 18 -21.83 10.57 6.35
CA ARG A 18 -20.36 10.61 6.26
C ARG A 18 -19.85 11.21 4.95
N THR A 19 -20.54 10.97 3.83
CA THR A 19 -20.18 11.56 2.53
C THR A 19 -20.42 13.08 2.52
N ALA A 20 -21.39 13.58 3.27
CA ALA A 20 -21.65 15.01 3.40
C ALA A 20 -20.57 15.74 4.22
N TYR A 21 -20.07 15.10 5.28
CA TYR A 21 -19.01 15.66 6.13
C TYR A 21 -17.67 15.81 5.36
N THR A 22 -17.36 14.86 4.49
CA THR A 22 -16.09 14.80 3.76
C THR A 22 -16.05 15.64 2.46
N ALA A 23 -17.18 16.20 2.04
CA ALA A 23 -17.25 16.98 0.79
C ALA A 23 -16.81 18.46 0.91
N GLY A 24 -16.08 18.83 1.95
CA GLY A 24 -15.61 20.24 2.15
C GLY A 24 -16.75 21.21 2.44
N LEU A 25 -17.90 20.73 2.93
CA LEU A 25 -19.09 21.52 3.23
C LEU A 25 -19.17 21.95 4.70
N ALA A 26 -18.08 21.83 5.45
CA ALA A 26 -18.03 22.20 6.87
C ALA A 26 -18.47 23.67 7.13
N GLY A 27 -18.29 24.57 6.14
CA GLY A 27 -18.78 25.94 6.22
C GLY A 27 -20.28 26.11 6.01
N LEU A 28 -20.98 25.11 5.46
CA LEU A 28 -22.43 25.15 5.16
C LEU A 28 -23.22 24.20 6.07
N ALA A 29 -22.56 23.38 6.88
CA ALA A 29 -23.19 22.37 7.69
C ALA A 29 -24.16 22.90 8.77
N GLY A 30 -24.07 24.18 9.11
CA GLY A 30 -24.98 24.85 10.06
C GLY A 30 -26.35 25.25 9.49
N THR A 31 -26.55 25.19 8.14
CA THR A 31 -27.75 25.73 7.51
C THR A 31 -28.50 24.77 6.58
N LEU A 32 -27.89 23.63 6.23
CA LEU A 32 -28.47 22.67 5.28
C LEU A 32 -28.78 21.32 5.96
N SER A 33 -29.90 20.69 5.57
CA SER A 33 -30.21 19.34 6.04
C SER A 33 -29.21 18.30 5.50
N ALA A 34 -29.01 17.20 6.23
CA ALA A 34 -28.14 16.10 5.79
C ALA A 34 -28.52 15.59 4.38
N GLU A 35 -29.80 15.55 4.05
CA GLU A 35 -30.29 15.16 2.72
C GLU A 35 -29.85 16.15 1.62
N THR A 36 -29.85 17.43 1.93
CA THR A 36 -29.41 18.48 0.99
C THR A 36 -27.89 18.43 0.75
N LEU A 37 -27.11 18.20 1.83
CA LEU A 37 -25.66 18.01 1.74
C LEU A 37 -25.29 16.78 0.92
N VAL A 38 -26.04 15.70 1.09
CA VAL A 38 -25.91 14.47 0.31
C VAL A 38 -26.26 14.67 -1.16
N ALA A 39 -27.35 15.36 -1.43
CA ALA A 39 -27.75 15.69 -2.81
C ALA A 39 -26.73 16.54 -3.50
N GLU A 40 -26.10 17.49 -2.79
CA GLU A 40 -25.05 18.35 -3.32
C GLU A 40 -23.74 17.58 -3.54
N ALA A 41 -23.35 16.72 -2.62
CA ALA A 41 -22.20 15.81 -2.79
C ALA A 41 -22.41 14.87 -3.99
N ALA A 42 -23.61 14.31 -4.14
CA ALA A 42 -23.97 13.48 -5.29
C ALA A 42 -23.96 14.25 -6.61
N LYS A 43 -24.37 15.54 -6.62
CA LYS A 43 -24.26 16.40 -7.80
C LYS A 43 -22.82 16.68 -8.18
N ARG A 44 -21.93 16.93 -7.22
CA ARG A 44 -20.50 17.12 -7.46
C ARG A 44 -19.83 15.86 -8.00
N GLN A 45 -20.18 14.69 -7.47
CA GLN A 45 -19.71 13.40 -7.99
C GLN A 45 -20.18 13.11 -9.42
N ARG A 46 -21.38 13.53 -9.80
CA ARG A 46 -21.90 13.38 -11.18
C ARG A 46 -21.22 14.28 -12.20
N ARG A 47 -20.41 15.26 -11.80
CA ARG A 47 -19.73 16.19 -12.71
C ARG A 47 -18.43 15.66 -13.28
N VAL A 48 -17.76 14.72 -12.61
CA VAL A 48 -16.57 14.08 -13.16
C VAL A 48 -17.01 12.92 -14.05
N ARG A 49 -16.91 13.12 -15.37
CA ARG A 49 -17.10 12.03 -16.35
C ARG A 49 -15.74 11.43 -16.67
N LEU A 50 -15.62 10.10 -16.53
CA LEU A 50 -14.48 9.41 -17.07
C LEU A 50 -14.46 9.56 -18.59
N PRO A 51 -13.30 9.83 -19.20
CA PRO A 51 -13.13 9.70 -20.65
C PRO A 51 -13.54 8.28 -21.08
N SER A 52 -14.01 8.13 -22.30
CA SER A 52 -14.20 6.75 -22.84
C SER A 52 -12.87 6.04 -22.89
N ALA A 53 -12.88 4.71 -22.89
CA ALA A 53 -11.67 3.88 -22.96
C ALA A 53 -10.69 4.35 -24.05
N ARG A 54 -11.21 4.69 -25.25
CA ARG A 54 -10.39 5.15 -26.37
C ARG A 54 -9.83 6.57 -26.21
N ASN A 55 -10.50 7.42 -25.44
CA ASN A 55 -10.16 8.83 -25.27
C ASN A 55 -9.47 9.09 -23.93
N MET A 56 -9.23 8.04 -23.13
CA MET A 56 -8.50 8.16 -21.88
C MET A 56 -7.04 8.51 -22.18
N PRO A 57 -6.52 9.64 -21.66
CA PRO A 57 -5.20 10.12 -22.04
C PRO A 57 -4.07 9.27 -21.40
N ILE A 58 -4.36 8.45 -20.39
CA ILE A 58 -3.38 7.57 -19.74
C ILE A 58 -3.57 6.14 -20.18
N ASP A 59 -2.45 5.44 -20.41
CA ASP A 59 -2.40 4.03 -20.78
C ASP A 59 -1.22 3.27 -20.15
N THR A 60 -0.45 3.95 -19.31
CA THR A 60 0.65 3.40 -18.53
C THR A 60 0.33 3.58 -17.06
N PHE A 61 0.22 2.47 -16.34
CA PHE A 61 -0.15 2.43 -14.92
C PHE A 61 0.96 1.72 -14.15
N VAL A 62 1.59 2.44 -13.24
CA VAL A 62 2.58 1.88 -12.31
C VAL A 62 1.94 1.79 -10.93
N VAL A 63 2.09 0.66 -10.27
CA VAL A 63 1.70 0.46 -8.87
C VAL A 63 2.96 0.09 -8.09
N LEU A 64 3.42 1.00 -7.26
CA LEU A 64 4.45 0.75 -6.26
C LEU A 64 3.76 0.35 -4.96
N MET A 65 3.97 -0.87 -4.50
CA MET A 65 3.33 -1.38 -3.29
C MET A 65 4.37 -1.62 -2.20
N MET A 66 4.34 -0.75 -1.20
CA MET A 66 5.16 -0.81 0.00
C MET A 66 4.50 -1.68 1.07
N GLU A 67 5.10 -1.82 2.25
CA GLU A 67 4.62 -2.68 3.32
C GLU A 67 4.28 -1.96 4.61
N ASN A 68 3.17 -2.38 5.14
CA ASN A 68 2.78 -2.46 6.54
C ASN A 68 2.70 -1.11 7.26
N ARG A 69 1.94 -0.14 6.70
CA ARG A 69 1.72 1.14 7.39
C ARG A 69 0.28 1.62 7.25
N SER A 70 -0.29 2.16 8.34
CA SER A 70 -1.62 2.74 8.31
C SER A 70 -1.62 4.22 7.91
N PHE A 71 -2.80 4.72 7.52
CA PHE A 71 -2.95 6.12 7.12
C PHE A 71 -2.66 7.09 8.26
N ASP A 72 -3.24 6.88 9.44
CA ASP A 72 -3.01 7.78 10.57
C ASP A 72 -1.56 7.77 11.04
N HIS A 73 -0.91 6.63 10.99
CA HIS A 73 0.50 6.48 11.33
C HIS A 73 1.42 7.38 10.47
N TYR A 74 1.14 7.52 9.16
CA TYR A 74 1.99 8.26 8.21
C TYR A 74 1.45 9.61 7.77
N LEU A 75 0.16 9.71 7.53
CA LEU A 75 -0.48 10.86 6.88
C LEU A 75 -1.60 11.50 7.73
N GLY A 76 -1.79 11.02 8.96
CA GLY A 76 -2.82 11.54 9.87
C GLY A 76 -2.64 13.01 10.28
N TRP A 77 -1.49 13.60 10.01
CA TRP A 77 -1.20 15.03 10.23
C TRP A 77 -1.83 15.95 9.18
N MET A 78 -2.27 15.44 8.04
CA MET A 78 -2.75 16.24 6.91
C MET A 78 -4.03 17.01 7.26
N PRO A 79 -4.04 18.36 7.23
CA PRO A 79 -5.17 19.15 7.75
C PRO A 79 -6.45 19.03 6.91
N GLN A 80 -6.35 18.60 5.64
CA GLN A 80 -7.51 18.42 4.75
C GLN A 80 -8.01 16.98 4.72
N ALA A 81 -7.28 16.05 5.36
CA ALA A 81 -7.64 14.65 5.41
C ALA A 81 -8.46 14.34 6.67
N ASP A 82 -9.21 13.23 6.62
CA ASP A 82 -9.80 12.61 7.81
C ASP A 82 -8.68 11.86 8.56
N GLY A 83 -7.73 12.63 9.12
CA GLY A 83 -6.55 12.14 9.82
C GLY A 83 -6.60 12.40 11.31
N ARG A 84 -5.94 11.55 12.09
CA ARG A 84 -5.84 11.72 13.54
C ARG A 84 -4.53 11.11 14.05
N GLN A 85 -3.76 11.88 14.80
CA GLN A 85 -2.49 11.43 15.37
C GLN A 85 -2.44 11.69 16.88
N ALA A 86 -2.19 12.90 17.31
CA ALA A 86 -2.05 13.25 18.72
C ALA A 86 -3.38 13.24 19.50
N GLY A 87 -3.29 12.99 20.80
CA GLY A 87 -4.43 13.10 21.73
C GLY A 87 -5.44 11.96 21.62
N VAL A 88 -5.08 10.84 21.00
CA VAL A 88 -5.88 9.61 21.01
C VAL A 88 -5.37 8.70 22.12
N THR A 89 -6.29 8.09 22.86
CA THR A 89 -5.94 7.21 23.98
C THR A 89 -6.51 5.83 23.75
N TYR A 90 -5.67 4.82 23.92
CA TYR A 90 -6.02 3.41 23.92
C TYR A 90 -5.74 2.79 25.27
N VAL A 91 -6.51 1.79 25.65
CA VAL A 91 -6.34 1.11 26.93
C VAL A 91 -5.62 -0.21 26.69
N ASP A 92 -4.49 -0.41 27.39
CA ASP A 92 -3.68 -1.61 27.31
C ASP A 92 -4.32 -2.84 27.99
N GLU A 93 -3.58 -3.94 28.05
CA GLU A 93 -4.03 -5.21 28.65
C GLU A 93 -4.26 -5.08 30.16
N GLU A 94 -3.49 -4.24 30.85
CA GLU A 94 -3.61 -3.97 32.29
C GLU A 94 -4.73 -2.96 32.60
N GLY A 95 -5.41 -2.43 31.60
CA GLY A 95 -6.46 -1.43 31.76
C GLY A 95 -5.95 0.01 31.93
N LYS A 96 -4.67 0.24 31.63
CA LYS A 96 -4.03 1.55 31.73
C LYS A 96 -4.16 2.32 30.42
N PRO A 97 -4.50 3.62 30.43
CA PRO A 97 -4.55 4.43 29.22
C PRO A 97 -3.15 4.76 28.72
N GLN A 98 -2.93 4.56 27.43
CA GLN A 98 -1.73 4.90 26.67
C GLN A 98 -2.13 5.90 25.58
N GLU A 99 -1.42 7.01 25.47
CA GLU A 99 -1.68 8.03 24.46
C GLU A 99 -0.82 7.79 23.21
N THR A 100 -1.40 8.04 22.03
CA THR A 100 -0.64 8.04 20.77
C THR A 100 0.52 9.02 20.85
N HIS A 101 1.66 8.66 20.27
CA HIS A 101 2.89 9.44 20.43
C HIS A 101 3.71 9.48 19.13
N ARG A 102 4.53 10.52 19.02
CA ARG A 102 5.46 10.65 17.90
C ARG A 102 6.63 9.69 18.05
N LEU A 103 6.98 9.00 16.96
CA LEU A 103 8.07 8.02 16.96
C LEU A 103 9.45 8.65 16.72
N THR A 104 9.56 9.74 15.96
CA THR A 104 10.86 10.36 15.66
C THR A 104 11.61 10.70 16.94
N PRO A 105 12.92 10.32 17.06
CA PRO A 105 13.82 9.83 16.02
C PRO A 105 13.86 8.31 15.79
N GLU A 106 12.89 7.54 16.30
CA GLU A 106 12.79 6.11 16.04
C GLU A 106 12.21 5.85 14.65
N TYR A 107 12.98 5.19 13.78
CA TYR A 107 12.60 4.90 12.40
C TYR A 107 12.52 3.41 12.07
N GLN A 108 12.82 2.54 13.03
CA GLN A 108 12.92 1.09 12.83
C GLN A 108 12.02 0.28 13.76
N GLY A 109 11.84 0.72 15.00
CA GLY A 109 11.11 -0.05 16.02
C GLY A 109 11.88 -1.27 16.55
N CYS A 110 13.21 -1.26 16.50
CA CYS A 110 14.04 -2.42 16.87
C CYS A 110 13.87 -2.90 18.31
N GLY A 111 13.38 -2.05 19.21
CA GLY A 111 13.12 -2.39 20.62
C GLY A 111 11.75 -3.03 20.86
N HIS A 112 10.89 -3.04 19.85
CA HIS A 112 9.50 -3.45 19.93
C HIS A 112 9.23 -4.77 19.21
N PRO A 113 8.13 -5.49 19.50
CA PRO A 113 7.69 -6.57 18.64
C PRO A 113 7.25 -6.00 17.28
N ASP A 114 7.32 -6.84 16.24
CA ASP A 114 6.63 -6.58 14.99
C ASP A 114 5.12 -6.53 15.26
N PRO A 115 4.42 -5.40 15.02
CA PRO A 115 3.02 -5.30 15.39
C PRO A 115 2.15 -6.32 14.65
N GLY A 116 1.23 -6.95 15.37
CA GLY A 116 0.35 -7.97 14.80
C GLY A 116 -0.56 -7.42 13.71
N HIS A 117 -0.43 -7.93 12.49
CA HIS A 117 -1.19 -7.50 11.30
C HIS A 117 -1.86 -8.68 10.56
N GLY A 118 -1.99 -9.82 11.24
CA GLY A 118 -2.63 -11.01 10.70
C GLY A 118 -4.15 -11.00 10.81
N TRP A 119 -4.76 -12.10 10.35
CA TRP A 119 -6.21 -12.30 10.37
C TRP A 119 -6.82 -12.20 11.77
N GLU A 120 -6.19 -12.79 12.78
CA GLU A 120 -6.70 -12.79 14.14
C GLU A 120 -6.44 -11.44 14.83
N SER A 121 -5.21 -10.95 14.80
CA SER A 121 -4.84 -9.68 15.44
C SER A 121 -5.61 -8.49 14.86
N GLY A 122 -5.79 -8.43 13.54
CA GLY A 122 -6.60 -7.40 12.91
C GLY A 122 -8.05 -7.38 13.38
N ARG A 123 -8.61 -8.53 13.73
CA ARG A 123 -9.98 -8.61 14.27
C ARG A 123 -10.07 -8.14 15.72
N VAL A 124 -9.03 -8.41 16.52
CA VAL A 124 -8.90 -7.83 17.87
C VAL A 124 -8.82 -6.30 17.78
N GLN A 125 -7.93 -5.78 16.94
CA GLN A 125 -7.73 -4.33 16.72
C GLN A 125 -9.02 -3.67 16.20
N TYR A 126 -9.74 -4.31 15.29
CA TYR A 126 -11.03 -3.86 14.78
C TYR A 126 -12.12 -3.80 15.86
N ALA A 127 -12.07 -4.70 16.84
CA ALA A 127 -12.96 -4.74 18.00
C ALA A 127 -14.45 -4.59 17.65
N GLY A 128 -14.94 -5.29 16.59
CA GLY A 128 -16.30 -5.16 16.12
C GLY A 128 -16.67 -3.78 15.57
N GLY A 129 -15.68 -2.99 15.18
CA GLY A 129 -15.81 -1.63 14.64
C GLY A 129 -15.66 -0.51 15.65
N LYS A 130 -15.25 -0.81 16.89
CA LYS A 130 -14.93 0.20 17.91
C LYS A 130 -13.53 0.78 17.71
N LEU A 131 -12.60 0.01 17.11
CA LEU A 131 -11.22 0.38 16.85
C LEU A 131 -10.43 0.67 18.14
N ASP A 132 -10.74 -0.03 19.21
CA ASP A 132 -10.15 0.14 20.54
C ASP A 132 -9.32 -1.07 21.00
N GLY A 133 -9.04 -2.00 20.08
CA GLY A 133 -8.30 -3.23 20.36
C GLY A 133 -6.80 -3.18 20.09
N TRP A 134 -6.22 -2.00 19.82
CA TRP A 134 -4.83 -1.86 19.41
C TRP A 134 -3.81 -2.37 20.44
N LEU A 135 -4.08 -2.21 21.71
CA LEU A 135 -3.21 -2.63 22.82
C LEU A 135 -3.85 -3.74 23.68
N LYS A 136 -4.81 -4.50 23.13
CA LYS A 136 -5.48 -5.58 23.85
C LYS A 136 -4.77 -6.92 23.64
N GLU A 137 -4.95 -7.84 24.60
CA GLU A 137 -4.53 -9.23 24.47
C GLU A 137 -4.98 -9.79 23.11
N GLY A 138 -4.05 -10.43 22.41
CA GLY A 138 -4.27 -10.97 21.06
C GLY A 138 -4.12 -9.97 19.92
N SER A 139 -3.90 -8.67 20.19
CA SER A 139 -3.55 -7.70 19.14
C SER A 139 -2.17 -7.93 18.56
N GLY A 140 -1.25 -8.55 19.33
CA GLY A 140 0.15 -8.77 18.94
C GLY A 140 0.97 -7.49 18.88
N THR A 141 0.59 -6.44 19.63
CA THR A 141 1.20 -5.11 19.59
C THR A 141 1.61 -4.62 20.97
N ASP A 142 2.47 -3.64 20.99
CA ASP A 142 2.77 -2.78 22.15
C ASP A 142 2.55 -1.30 21.78
N GLU A 143 3.08 -0.39 22.57
CA GLU A 143 2.93 1.05 22.34
C GLU A 143 3.50 1.53 20.99
N PHE A 144 4.40 0.81 20.36
CA PHE A 144 4.91 1.12 19.03
C PHE A 144 3.79 1.19 17.98
N ALA A 145 2.78 0.32 18.11
CA ALA A 145 1.65 0.28 17.19
C ALA A 145 0.74 1.52 17.24
N ILE A 146 0.79 2.29 18.32
CA ILE A 146 0.05 3.55 18.45
C ILE A 146 0.94 4.79 18.24
N GLY A 147 2.16 4.56 17.74
CA GLY A 147 3.07 5.62 17.34
C GLY A 147 2.74 6.19 15.96
N TYR A 148 3.23 7.41 15.68
CA TYR A 148 3.03 8.07 14.38
C TYR A 148 4.23 8.94 13.99
N TYR A 149 4.29 9.30 12.68
CA TYR A 149 5.21 10.28 12.13
C TYR A 149 4.47 11.57 11.80
N GLU A 150 4.97 12.70 12.31
CA GLU A 150 4.42 14.02 11.99
C GLU A 150 4.86 14.49 10.60
N LYS A 151 4.29 15.62 10.18
CA LYS A 151 4.73 16.28 8.96
C LYS A 151 6.24 16.54 9.00
N ASP A 152 6.91 16.25 7.90
CA ASP A 152 8.34 16.41 7.68
C ASP A 152 9.24 15.36 8.40
N ASP A 153 8.65 14.36 9.05
CA ASP A 153 9.41 13.24 9.61
C ASP A 153 9.86 12.23 8.53
N LEU A 154 9.06 12.07 7.47
CA LEU A 154 9.34 11.15 6.37
C LEU A 154 9.77 11.93 5.13
N GLY A 155 10.92 11.53 4.56
CA GLY A 155 11.62 12.33 3.55
C GLY A 155 10.98 12.35 2.16
N PHE A 156 10.05 11.44 1.85
CA PHE A 156 9.47 11.37 0.50
C PHE A 156 7.94 11.37 0.48
N ILE A 157 7.27 10.38 1.08
CA ILE A 157 5.81 10.23 0.93
C ILE A 157 5.04 11.48 1.43
N GLN A 158 5.49 12.08 2.52
CA GLN A 158 4.85 13.25 3.08
C GLN A 158 4.98 14.49 2.19
N PRO A 159 6.17 14.93 1.77
CA PRO A 159 6.28 16.05 0.83
C PRO A 159 5.68 15.73 -0.55
N ALA A 160 5.69 14.47 -1.00
CA ALA A 160 5.07 14.07 -2.26
C ALA A 160 3.57 14.36 -2.32
N THR A 161 2.88 14.42 -1.17
CA THR A 161 1.45 14.79 -1.12
C THR A 161 1.16 16.15 -1.75
N ALA A 162 2.12 17.07 -1.76
CA ALA A 162 1.97 18.39 -2.39
C ALA A 162 1.84 18.31 -3.92
N GLY A 163 2.49 17.34 -4.55
CA GLY A 163 2.44 17.07 -5.99
C GLY A 163 1.43 15.99 -6.40
N ALA A 164 0.75 15.38 -5.46
CA ALA A 164 -0.10 14.21 -5.66
C ALA A 164 -1.57 14.48 -5.33
N THR A 165 -2.45 13.56 -5.74
CA THR A 165 -3.74 13.36 -5.10
C THR A 165 -3.60 12.29 -4.02
N THR A 166 -3.93 12.63 -2.78
CA THR A 166 -3.92 11.73 -1.62
C THR A 166 -5.32 11.19 -1.39
N PHE A 167 -5.42 9.92 -1.01
CA PHE A 167 -6.70 9.27 -0.70
C PHE A 167 -6.79 8.99 0.80
N ASP A 168 -7.62 9.73 1.51
CA ASP A 168 -7.78 9.56 2.97
C ASP A 168 -8.78 8.46 3.36
N ARG A 169 -9.35 7.76 2.37
CA ARG A 169 -10.25 6.62 2.54
C ARG A 169 -9.88 5.48 1.60
N PHE A 170 -8.59 5.21 1.47
CA PHE A 170 -8.10 4.03 0.79
C PHE A 170 -7.84 2.92 1.82
N PHE A 171 -8.54 1.82 1.67
CA PHE A 171 -8.52 0.69 2.58
C PHE A 171 -7.81 -0.49 1.95
N CYS A 172 -6.96 -1.19 2.70
CA CYS A 172 -6.50 -2.49 2.26
C CYS A 172 -7.67 -3.48 2.18
N SER A 173 -7.50 -4.55 1.43
CA SER A 173 -8.66 -5.37 1.06
C SER A 173 -9.17 -6.26 2.19
N LEU A 174 -8.30 -6.66 3.10
CA LEU A 174 -8.66 -7.53 4.22
C LEU A 174 -8.01 -7.09 5.53
N LEU A 175 -8.62 -7.45 6.65
CA LEU A 175 -7.97 -7.54 7.96
C LEU A 175 -7.07 -8.79 7.98
N ALA A 176 -5.98 -8.77 7.21
CA ALA A 176 -5.06 -9.87 7.03
C ALA A 176 -3.70 -9.35 6.60
N SER A 177 -2.70 -10.20 6.66
CA SER A 177 -1.31 -9.90 6.31
C SER A 177 -1.07 -9.71 4.81
N THR A 178 0.18 -9.62 4.41
CA THR A 178 0.72 -9.26 3.10
C THR A 178 0.13 -10.04 1.92
N TYR A 179 0.23 -11.39 1.91
CA TYR A 179 -0.16 -12.16 0.73
C TYR A 179 -1.62 -11.99 0.35
N PRO A 180 -2.60 -12.16 1.26
CA PRO A 180 -3.99 -11.95 0.93
C PRO A 180 -4.27 -10.57 0.32
N ASN A 181 -3.67 -9.50 0.87
CA ASN A 181 -3.86 -8.15 0.39
C ASN A 181 -3.22 -7.93 -0.99
N ARG A 182 -2.02 -8.46 -1.24
CA ARG A 182 -1.38 -8.43 -2.56
C ARG A 182 -2.14 -9.27 -3.59
N GLU A 183 -2.71 -10.41 -3.18
CA GLU A 183 -3.59 -11.22 -4.02
C GLU A 183 -4.82 -10.44 -4.48
N TYR A 184 -5.40 -9.59 -3.61
CA TYR A 184 -6.48 -8.69 -4.01
C TYR A 184 -6.03 -7.64 -5.03
N MET A 185 -4.81 -7.11 -4.96
CA MET A 185 -4.31 -6.19 -5.98
C MET A 185 -4.15 -6.91 -7.34
N TRP A 186 -3.77 -8.18 -7.35
CA TRP A 186 -3.62 -8.94 -8.58
C TRP A 186 -4.94 -9.45 -9.13
N ALA A 187 -5.85 -9.95 -8.29
CA ALA A 187 -7.00 -10.74 -8.72
C ALA A 187 -8.35 -10.31 -8.11
N ALA A 188 -8.38 -9.26 -7.29
CA ALA A 188 -9.56 -8.83 -6.53
C ALA A 188 -10.17 -9.94 -5.65
N GLN A 189 -9.35 -10.90 -5.20
CA GLN A 189 -9.65 -11.98 -4.28
C GLN A 189 -8.36 -12.60 -3.73
N SER A 190 -8.46 -13.28 -2.58
CA SER A 190 -7.34 -14.03 -1.99
C SER A 190 -7.50 -15.55 -2.07
N TYR A 191 -8.43 -16.04 -2.89
CA TYR A 191 -8.70 -17.48 -3.06
C TYR A 191 -9.03 -18.19 -1.73
N GLY A 192 -9.48 -17.46 -0.73
CA GLY A 192 -9.74 -17.94 0.63
C GLY A 192 -8.53 -17.93 1.55
N ASN A 193 -7.39 -17.41 1.08
CA ASN A 193 -6.20 -17.23 1.89
C ASN A 193 -6.43 -16.16 2.96
N LYS A 194 -6.09 -16.47 4.20
CA LYS A 194 -6.25 -15.60 5.39
C LYS A 194 -4.91 -15.09 5.93
N GLY A 195 -3.80 -15.56 5.41
CA GLY A 195 -2.46 -15.24 5.88
C GLY A 195 -1.41 -15.53 4.80
N ASN A 196 -0.15 -15.54 5.17
CA ASN A 196 0.96 -15.71 4.23
C ASN A 196 1.20 -17.19 3.84
N ALA A 197 0.11 -17.94 3.64
CA ALA A 197 0.21 -19.30 3.14
C ALA A 197 0.52 -19.32 1.64
N LEU A 198 1.50 -20.14 1.26
CA LEU A 198 1.82 -20.37 -0.14
C LEU A 198 0.75 -21.24 -0.82
N PRO A 199 0.57 -21.13 -2.15
CA PRO A 199 -0.26 -22.05 -2.91
C PRO A 199 0.13 -23.50 -2.66
N ILE A 200 -0.86 -24.41 -2.69
CA ILE A 200 -0.71 -25.82 -2.33
C ILE A 200 0.30 -26.53 -3.25
N ASP A 201 0.36 -26.13 -4.50
CA ASP A 201 1.24 -26.72 -5.50
C ASP A 201 2.05 -25.67 -6.28
N SER A 202 3.00 -26.13 -7.08
CA SER A 202 3.86 -25.27 -7.90
C SER A 202 3.14 -24.60 -9.08
N GLN A 203 1.87 -24.88 -9.31
CA GLN A 203 1.09 -24.14 -10.31
C GLN A 203 0.75 -22.74 -9.83
N GLY A 204 0.77 -22.51 -8.52
CA GLY A 204 0.38 -21.25 -7.91
C GLY A 204 -1.14 -21.02 -7.97
N PHE A 205 -1.56 -19.79 -7.66
CA PHE A 205 -2.93 -19.38 -7.89
C PHE A 205 -3.24 -19.24 -9.40
N PRO A 206 -4.51 -19.35 -9.82
CA PRO A 206 -4.88 -19.30 -11.24
C PRO A 206 -4.54 -17.93 -11.87
N TYR A 207 -3.50 -17.85 -12.68
CA TYR A 207 -3.04 -16.61 -13.32
C TYR A 207 -4.12 -15.98 -14.21
N GLU A 208 -4.92 -16.79 -14.89
CA GLU A 208 -6.00 -16.35 -15.80
C GLU A 208 -7.08 -15.50 -15.12
N THR A 209 -7.15 -15.52 -13.80
CA THR A 209 -8.10 -14.72 -13.00
C THR A 209 -7.56 -13.33 -12.64
N THR A 210 -6.30 -13.04 -12.96
CA THR A 210 -5.61 -11.80 -12.57
C THR A 210 -5.96 -10.63 -13.49
N LEU A 211 -5.69 -9.41 -13.01
CA LEU A 211 -5.70 -8.20 -13.82
C LEU A 211 -4.74 -8.32 -15.00
N PHE A 212 -3.54 -8.85 -14.78
CA PHE A 212 -2.51 -9.03 -15.81
C PHE A 212 -3.05 -9.86 -16.97
N ALA A 213 -3.58 -11.03 -16.69
CA ALA A 213 -4.18 -11.87 -17.73
C ALA A 213 -5.37 -11.19 -18.44
N ALA A 214 -6.17 -10.40 -17.73
CA ALA A 214 -7.27 -9.65 -18.33
C ALA A 214 -6.77 -8.56 -19.27
N VAL A 215 -5.69 -7.85 -18.92
CA VAL A 215 -5.05 -6.83 -19.76
C VAL A 215 -4.40 -7.45 -20.99
N GLU A 216 -3.66 -8.55 -20.84
CA GLU A 216 -3.07 -9.29 -21.97
C GLU A 216 -4.13 -9.75 -22.98
N ARG A 217 -5.25 -10.32 -22.49
CA ARG A 217 -6.38 -10.69 -23.36
C ARG A 217 -7.00 -9.51 -24.10
N ALA A 218 -6.87 -8.31 -23.56
CA ALA A 218 -7.32 -7.07 -24.20
C ALA A 218 -6.26 -6.43 -25.11
N GLY A 219 -5.10 -7.09 -25.31
CA GLY A 219 -3.99 -6.62 -26.15
C GLY A 219 -3.04 -5.63 -25.49
N GLY A 220 -3.11 -5.47 -24.16
CA GLY A 220 -2.15 -4.68 -23.40
C GLY A 220 -0.95 -5.50 -22.96
N THR A 221 0.05 -4.81 -22.40
CA THR A 221 1.30 -5.38 -21.89
C THR A 221 1.39 -5.22 -20.39
N VAL A 222 2.01 -6.19 -19.72
CA VAL A 222 2.10 -6.24 -18.27
C VAL A 222 3.49 -6.70 -17.81
N GLN A 223 3.95 -6.24 -16.66
CA GLN A 223 5.19 -6.69 -16.03
C GLN A 223 5.15 -6.43 -14.53
N ALA A 224 5.67 -7.36 -13.73
CA ALA A 224 6.01 -7.16 -12.35
C ALA A 224 7.54 -7.00 -12.21
N TYR A 225 7.96 -5.99 -11.48
CA TYR A 225 9.37 -5.74 -11.23
C TYR A 225 9.68 -5.96 -9.75
N PHE A 226 10.66 -6.77 -9.45
CA PHE A 226 11.03 -7.13 -8.09
C PHE A 226 12.52 -6.90 -7.84
N ASN A 227 12.88 -6.66 -6.59
CA ASN A 227 14.26 -6.50 -6.18
C ASN A 227 14.90 -7.83 -5.82
N ASP A 228 14.36 -8.49 -4.83
CA ASP A 228 14.90 -9.71 -4.25
C ASP A 228 13.88 -10.85 -4.28
N LEU A 229 12.72 -10.71 -3.68
CA LEU A 229 11.69 -11.75 -3.65
C LEU A 229 10.53 -11.38 -4.60
N PRO A 230 10.17 -12.29 -5.52
CA PRO A 230 9.15 -12.00 -6.53
C PRO A 230 7.73 -12.37 -6.05
N PRO A 231 6.87 -11.40 -5.65
CA PRO A 231 5.47 -11.69 -5.31
C PRO A 231 4.69 -12.37 -6.44
N ALA A 232 5.11 -12.15 -7.69
CA ALA A 232 4.55 -12.82 -8.86
C ALA A 232 4.60 -14.34 -8.80
N ALA A 233 5.53 -14.92 -8.01
CA ALA A 233 5.65 -16.35 -7.81
C ALA A 233 4.40 -16.99 -7.18
N LEU A 234 3.55 -16.23 -6.50
CA LEU A 234 2.27 -16.72 -5.97
C LEU A 234 1.35 -17.26 -7.09
N TRP A 235 1.54 -16.80 -8.33
CA TRP A 235 0.86 -17.30 -9.54
C TRP A 235 1.72 -18.27 -10.34
N GLY A 236 2.67 -18.95 -9.69
CA GLY A 236 3.50 -19.99 -10.27
C GLY A 236 4.32 -19.52 -11.46
N GLN A 237 4.61 -20.44 -12.38
CA GLN A 237 5.40 -20.17 -13.58
C GLN A 237 4.79 -19.04 -14.43
N ALA A 238 3.46 -18.99 -14.55
CA ALA A 238 2.79 -17.96 -15.37
C ALA A 238 2.97 -16.56 -14.81
N GLY A 239 3.00 -16.40 -13.46
CA GLY A 239 3.36 -15.14 -12.81
C GLY A 239 4.82 -14.76 -13.06
N MET A 240 5.73 -15.73 -12.93
CA MET A 240 7.17 -15.49 -13.11
C MET A 240 7.56 -15.16 -14.55
N GLU A 241 6.84 -15.67 -15.56
CA GLU A 241 7.04 -15.25 -16.95
C GLU A 241 6.74 -13.77 -17.20
N ARG A 242 6.04 -13.10 -16.27
CA ARG A 242 5.72 -11.66 -16.28
C ARG A 242 6.45 -10.91 -15.17
N ALA A 243 7.54 -11.49 -14.70
CA ALA A 243 8.36 -10.85 -13.67
C ALA A 243 9.78 -10.63 -14.19
N SER A 244 10.38 -9.53 -13.83
CA SER A 244 11.80 -9.24 -14.07
C SER A 244 12.36 -8.39 -12.94
N ARG A 245 13.67 -8.18 -12.98
CA ARG A 245 14.37 -7.41 -11.96
C ARG A 245 14.03 -5.93 -12.06
N VAL A 246 14.12 -5.21 -10.93
CA VAL A 246 13.82 -3.78 -10.88
C VAL A 246 14.75 -2.94 -11.78
N GLU A 247 15.93 -3.44 -12.10
CA GLU A 247 16.83 -2.79 -13.06
C GLU A 247 16.16 -2.64 -14.43
N ASP A 248 15.35 -3.63 -14.84
CA ASP A 248 14.59 -3.55 -16.09
C ASP A 248 13.48 -2.49 -16.02
N TYR A 249 12.93 -2.19 -14.84
CA TYR A 249 12.01 -1.07 -14.65
C TYR A 249 12.70 0.26 -14.95
N TYR A 250 13.89 0.49 -14.37
CA TYR A 250 14.65 1.71 -14.61
C TYR A 250 15.04 1.87 -16.07
N LEU A 251 15.46 0.78 -16.71
CA LEU A 251 15.75 0.77 -18.14
C LEU A 251 14.50 1.08 -18.98
N ALA A 252 13.37 0.47 -18.64
CA ALA A 252 12.10 0.71 -19.33
C ALA A 252 11.60 2.15 -19.16
N CYS A 253 11.79 2.76 -17.99
CA CYS A 253 11.53 4.18 -17.76
C CYS A 253 12.40 5.04 -18.68
N GLN A 254 13.69 4.79 -18.70
CA GLN A 254 14.66 5.57 -19.50
C GLN A 254 14.37 5.47 -21.01
N THR A 255 14.03 4.29 -21.48
CA THR A 255 13.81 4.01 -22.92
C THR A 255 12.37 4.27 -23.37
N GLY A 256 11.44 4.58 -22.46
CA GLY A 256 10.03 4.76 -22.77
C GLY A 256 9.32 3.47 -23.18
N THR A 257 9.75 2.32 -22.64
CA THR A 257 9.25 0.97 -22.98
C THR A 257 8.51 0.29 -21.82
N LEU A 258 8.09 1.05 -20.81
CA LEU A 258 7.26 0.50 -19.74
C LEU A 258 6.00 -0.19 -20.30
N PRO A 259 5.60 -1.33 -19.71
CA PRO A 259 4.34 -1.97 -20.07
C PRO A 259 3.14 -1.08 -19.70
N ASN A 260 1.98 -1.43 -20.22
CA ASN A 260 0.76 -0.71 -19.85
C ASN A 260 0.40 -0.82 -18.37
N VAL A 261 0.71 -1.96 -17.75
CA VAL A 261 0.55 -2.16 -16.30
C VAL A 261 1.85 -2.71 -15.73
N ALA A 262 2.45 -1.96 -14.84
CA ALA A 262 3.66 -2.30 -14.13
C ALA A 262 3.38 -2.39 -12.62
N PHE A 263 3.71 -3.52 -11.99
CA PHE A 263 3.80 -3.61 -10.54
C PHE A 263 5.27 -3.54 -10.16
N VAL A 264 5.58 -2.75 -9.14
CA VAL A 264 6.94 -2.56 -8.63
C VAL A 264 6.94 -2.87 -7.15
N ASP A 265 7.78 -3.80 -6.76
CA ASP A 265 7.92 -4.25 -5.38
C ASP A 265 9.28 -3.81 -4.80
N PRO A 266 9.32 -3.36 -3.54
CA PRO A 266 10.54 -2.96 -2.87
C PRO A 266 11.43 -4.16 -2.53
N PRO A 267 12.69 -3.94 -2.08
CA PRO A 267 13.50 -5.00 -1.50
C PRO A 267 12.95 -5.42 -0.14
N PHE A 268 12.56 -6.68 -0.05
CA PHE A 268 11.97 -7.29 1.15
C PHE A 268 12.98 -8.01 2.04
N LYS A 269 14.11 -8.38 1.48
CA LYS A 269 15.15 -9.16 2.14
C LYS A 269 16.37 -8.31 2.49
N ASP A 270 17.32 -8.90 3.15
CA ASP A 270 18.56 -8.28 3.64
C ASP A 270 18.34 -7.03 4.44
N GLY A 271 17.63 -7.25 5.39
CA GLY A 271 17.22 -6.29 6.19
C GLY A 271 15.77 -6.49 6.55
N GLY A 272 15.04 -6.93 5.65
CA GLY A 272 13.70 -7.39 5.88
C GLY A 272 13.73 -8.54 6.81
N GLY A 273 13.23 -8.91 7.62
CA GLY A 273 13.33 -10.04 8.53
C GLY A 273 13.86 -9.65 9.89
N GLY A 274 13.92 -8.34 10.14
CA GLY A 274 14.17 -7.80 11.45
C GLY A 274 15.61 -7.37 11.73
N ASP A 275 16.43 -7.29 10.72
CA ASP A 275 17.76 -6.68 10.84
C ASP A 275 17.76 -5.16 10.55
N GLY A 276 16.64 -4.61 10.07
CA GLY A 276 16.45 -3.17 9.89
C GLY A 276 16.91 -2.62 8.55
N MET A 277 17.28 -3.47 7.59
CA MET A 277 17.92 -3.04 6.35
C MET A 277 17.05 -3.17 5.11
N SER A 278 15.81 -3.65 5.19
CA SER A 278 14.88 -3.64 4.05
C SER A 278 14.45 -2.21 3.67
N ALA A 279 14.00 -2.05 2.44
CA ALA A 279 13.44 -0.78 1.97
C ALA A 279 11.94 -0.87 1.64
N ASP A 280 11.27 -1.86 2.19
CA ASP A 280 9.83 -2.08 2.06
C ASP A 280 9.00 -1.32 3.09
N GLU A 281 9.64 -0.84 4.16
CA GLU A 281 9.08 -0.18 5.35
C GLU A 281 8.38 -1.12 6.35
N HIS A 282 8.37 -2.44 6.09
CA HIS A 282 7.94 -3.40 7.12
C HIS A 282 8.76 -3.22 8.41
N PRO A 283 8.17 -3.21 9.63
CA PRO A 283 8.96 -3.30 10.85
C PRO A 283 9.80 -4.60 10.88
N HIS A 284 11.14 -4.56 11.11
CA HIS A 284 11.88 -3.38 11.60
C HIS A 284 12.77 -2.75 10.50
N GLY A 285 12.31 -2.67 9.28
CA GLY A 285 12.99 -1.91 8.24
C GLY A 285 13.07 -0.44 8.61
N ASP A 286 14.21 0.19 8.33
CA ASP A 286 14.33 1.64 8.50
C ASP A 286 13.46 2.34 7.44
N VAL A 287 12.40 2.98 7.87
CA VAL A 287 11.44 3.62 6.94
C VAL A 287 12.11 4.64 6.02
N ARG A 288 13.24 5.22 6.42
CA ARG A 288 13.98 6.17 5.58
C ARG A 288 14.58 5.51 4.33
N LEU A 289 14.93 4.21 4.40
CA LEU A 289 15.35 3.43 3.22
C LEU A 289 14.18 3.26 2.24
N GLY A 290 12.99 2.97 2.74
CA GLY A 290 11.77 2.91 1.91
C GLY A 290 11.43 4.26 1.28
N GLN A 291 11.60 5.35 2.03
CA GLN A 291 11.41 6.70 1.48
C GLN A 291 12.37 7.01 0.33
N ALA A 292 13.64 6.62 0.44
CA ALA A 292 14.61 6.77 -0.64
C ALA A 292 14.27 5.88 -1.83
N TYR A 293 13.86 4.63 -1.60
CA TYR A 293 13.44 3.72 -2.66
C TYR A 293 12.21 4.24 -3.42
N MET A 294 11.17 4.72 -2.71
CA MET A 294 10.01 5.35 -3.33
C MET A 294 10.41 6.53 -4.20
N SER A 295 11.34 7.37 -3.71
CA SER A 295 11.87 8.50 -4.46
C SER A 295 12.48 8.06 -5.79
N ASP A 296 13.34 7.04 -5.77
CA ASP A 296 13.99 6.54 -6.98
C ASP A 296 12.99 6.01 -8.02
N VAL A 297 12.05 5.18 -7.58
CA VAL A 297 11.02 4.61 -8.46
C VAL A 297 10.15 5.69 -9.07
N VAL A 298 9.73 6.68 -8.28
CA VAL A 298 8.86 7.77 -8.74
C VAL A 298 9.60 8.71 -9.68
N HIS A 299 10.82 9.14 -9.35
CA HIS A 299 11.61 10.02 -10.23
C HIS A 299 11.90 9.35 -11.56
N ALA A 300 12.28 8.06 -11.57
CA ALA A 300 12.49 7.32 -12.81
C ALA A 300 11.25 7.34 -13.71
N PHE A 301 10.05 7.16 -13.13
CA PHE A 301 8.81 7.22 -13.90
C PHE A 301 8.48 8.63 -14.38
N MET A 302 8.67 9.65 -13.52
CA MET A 302 8.39 11.05 -13.87
C MET A 302 9.34 11.58 -14.97
N GLU A 303 10.56 11.08 -15.04
CA GLU A 303 11.55 11.38 -16.08
C GLU A 303 11.33 10.55 -17.37
N SER A 304 10.46 9.52 -17.33
CA SER A 304 10.18 8.66 -18.48
C SER A 304 9.39 9.41 -19.56
N PRO A 305 9.66 9.14 -20.85
CA PRO A 305 8.81 9.61 -21.94
C PRO A 305 7.33 9.19 -21.82
N GLN A 306 7.04 8.19 -20.98
CA GLN A 306 5.67 7.71 -20.74
C GLN A 306 4.94 8.47 -19.63
N TRP A 307 5.61 9.39 -18.92
CA TRP A 307 4.98 10.24 -17.92
C TRP A 307 3.73 10.95 -18.44
N GLU A 308 3.81 11.56 -19.62
CA GLU A 308 2.70 12.35 -20.19
C GLU A 308 1.40 11.56 -20.36
N ARG A 309 1.49 10.23 -20.41
CA ARG A 309 0.35 9.31 -20.57
C ARG A 309 0.28 8.27 -19.46
N GLY A 310 0.80 8.60 -18.28
CA GLY A 310 0.95 7.66 -17.19
C GLY A 310 0.37 8.10 -15.86
N ALA A 311 0.28 7.15 -14.95
CA ALA A 311 -0.03 7.36 -13.55
C ALA A 311 0.75 6.36 -12.70
N ILE A 312 1.38 6.84 -11.62
CA ILE A 312 1.98 6.00 -10.60
C ILE A 312 1.18 6.10 -9.31
N PHE A 313 0.75 4.97 -8.81
CA PHE A 313 0.10 4.80 -7.52
C PHE A 313 1.14 4.29 -6.52
N ILE A 314 1.32 5.00 -5.41
CA ILE A 314 2.05 4.50 -4.25
C ILE A 314 1.00 4.06 -3.25
N VAL A 315 1.02 2.80 -2.89
CA VAL A 315 0.10 2.19 -1.93
C VAL A 315 0.90 1.27 -0.99
N TYR A 316 0.28 0.93 0.13
CA TYR A 316 0.79 -0.09 1.05
C TYR A 316 -0.10 -1.32 0.93
N ASP A 317 0.41 -2.49 1.18
CA ASP A 317 -0.36 -3.71 1.08
C ASP A 317 -1.38 -3.83 2.22
N GLU A 318 -0.99 -3.48 3.46
CA GLU A 318 -1.86 -3.49 4.62
C GLU A 318 -1.36 -2.53 5.72
N TRP A 319 -2.00 -2.50 6.90
CA TRP A 319 -1.81 -1.46 7.92
C TRP A 319 -0.65 -1.72 8.89
N GLY A 320 -0.01 -2.89 8.87
CA GLY A 320 1.14 -3.25 9.71
C GLY A 320 0.87 -3.30 11.21
N GLY A 321 -0.35 -3.52 11.63
CA GLY A 321 -0.70 -3.46 13.05
C GLY A 321 -0.77 -2.05 13.64
N PHE A 322 -0.46 -1.00 12.86
CA PHE A 322 -0.50 0.40 13.31
C PHE A 322 -1.92 0.94 13.37
N PHE A 323 -2.18 1.79 14.35
CA PHE A 323 -3.50 2.34 14.61
C PHE A 323 -4.07 3.15 13.43
N ASP A 324 -5.39 3.09 13.32
CA ASP A 324 -6.19 3.94 12.45
C ASP A 324 -7.55 4.19 13.09
N HIS A 325 -8.06 5.42 13.00
CA HIS A 325 -9.31 5.78 13.69
C HIS A 325 -10.55 5.63 12.82
N VAL A 326 -10.40 5.33 11.53
CA VAL A 326 -11.53 5.22 10.61
C VAL A 326 -11.96 3.76 10.43
N ARG A 327 -13.23 3.52 10.75
CA ARG A 327 -13.80 2.19 10.60
C ARG A 327 -13.82 1.74 9.13
N PRO A 328 -13.15 0.61 8.80
CA PRO A 328 -13.20 0.07 7.46
C PRO A 328 -14.60 -0.44 7.08
N PRO A 329 -15.00 -0.23 5.81
CA PRO A 329 -16.31 -0.65 5.34
C PRO A 329 -16.40 -2.15 5.09
N ARG A 330 -17.64 -2.67 5.00
CA ARG A 330 -17.91 -3.97 4.41
C ARG A 330 -18.33 -3.80 2.95
N VAL A 331 -17.87 -4.70 2.10
CA VAL A 331 -18.13 -4.71 0.66
C VAL A 331 -18.49 -6.11 0.19
N PRO A 332 -19.15 -6.29 -0.96
CA PRO A 332 -19.39 -7.61 -1.52
C PRO A 332 -18.08 -8.35 -1.78
N ASP A 333 -18.07 -9.64 -1.49
CA ASP A 333 -16.97 -10.55 -1.77
C ASP A 333 -17.48 -11.93 -2.17
N LEU A 334 -16.63 -12.77 -2.74
CA LEU A 334 -16.95 -14.16 -3.06
C LEU A 334 -17.21 -14.98 -1.79
N LEU A 335 -16.55 -14.64 -0.69
CA LEU A 335 -16.55 -15.36 0.58
C LEU A 335 -17.12 -14.49 1.71
N ASN A 336 -18.28 -13.86 1.50
CA ASN A 336 -18.95 -13.11 2.55
C ASN A 336 -19.49 -14.01 3.65
N SER A 337 -19.28 -13.64 4.90
CA SER A 337 -19.87 -14.29 6.07
C SER A 337 -20.49 -13.28 7.03
N ARG A 338 -21.46 -13.75 7.85
CA ARG A 338 -22.00 -12.98 8.99
C ARG A 338 -21.08 -13.03 10.20
N LYS A 339 -20.20 -14.02 10.25
CA LYS A 339 -19.19 -14.15 11.30
C LYS A 339 -17.94 -13.42 10.86
N LEU A 340 -17.45 -12.51 11.67
CA LEU A 340 -16.30 -11.66 11.36
C LEU A 340 -15.01 -12.49 11.10
N ASP A 341 -14.84 -13.58 11.79
CA ASP A 341 -13.72 -14.52 11.67
C ASP A 341 -13.72 -15.35 10.37
N GLU A 342 -14.82 -15.29 9.63
CA GLU A 342 -15.00 -15.97 8.33
C GLU A 342 -15.26 -14.97 7.19
N ASP A 343 -15.31 -13.65 7.48
CA ASP A 343 -15.82 -12.66 6.54
C ASP A 343 -14.73 -12.00 5.72
N PHE A 344 -14.64 -12.35 4.45
CA PHE A 344 -13.78 -11.69 3.48
C PHE A 344 -14.36 -10.38 2.94
N GLY A 345 -15.62 -10.08 3.21
CA GLY A 345 -16.24 -8.80 2.86
C GLY A 345 -15.85 -7.64 3.79
N GLN A 346 -15.26 -7.91 4.96
CA GLN A 346 -14.74 -6.89 5.83
C GLN A 346 -13.38 -6.39 5.29
N MET A 347 -13.32 -5.14 4.82
CA MET A 347 -12.05 -4.53 4.43
C MET A 347 -11.14 -4.32 5.63
N GLY A 348 -9.84 -4.24 5.39
CA GLY A 348 -8.85 -3.88 6.39
C GLY A 348 -8.79 -2.37 6.64
N PHE A 349 -7.88 -1.94 7.49
CA PHE A 349 -7.71 -0.53 7.86
C PHE A 349 -7.20 0.31 6.68
N ARG A 350 -7.24 1.62 6.84
CA ARG A 350 -6.71 2.53 5.84
C ARG A 350 -5.19 2.41 5.75
N ILE A 351 -4.72 2.56 4.53
CA ILE A 351 -3.30 2.60 4.19
C ILE A 351 -2.96 3.95 3.53
N PRO A 352 -1.72 4.44 3.62
CA PRO A 352 -1.29 5.57 2.82
C PRO A 352 -1.47 5.24 1.34
N ALA A 353 -2.11 6.14 0.60
CA ALA A 353 -2.30 5.98 -0.83
C ALA A 353 -2.25 7.33 -1.52
N VAL A 354 -1.39 7.46 -2.51
CA VAL A 354 -1.25 8.66 -3.32
C VAL A 354 -1.13 8.30 -4.81
N VAL A 355 -1.51 9.21 -5.67
CA VAL A 355 -1.28 9.07 -7.12
C VAL A 355 -0.61 10.31 -7.67
N LEU A 356 0.46 10.09 -8.45
CA LEU A 356 1.11 11.12 -9.26
C LEU A 356 0.84 10.83 -10.74
N SER A 357 0.45 11.86 -11.47
CA SER A 357 0.12 11.80 -12.89
C SER A 357 -0.02 13.23 -13.42
N PRO A 358 0.22 13.48 -14.70
CA PRO A 358 -0.13 14.76 -15.32
C PRO A 358 -1.62 15.14 -15.15
N TYR A 359 -2.48 14.16 -14.88
CA TYR A 359 -3.91 14.32 -14.69
C TYR A 359 -4.36 14.21 -13.22
N ALA A 360 -3.46 13.97 -12.29
CA ALA A 360 -3.75 14.03 -10.86
C ALA A 360 -3.86 15.48 -10.39
N ARG A 361 -4.63 15.74 -9.35
CA ARG A 361 -4.74 17.07 -8.73
C ARG A 361 -3.64 17.21 -7.68
N HIS A 362 -2.80 18.23 -7.85
CA HIS A 362 -1.71 18.48 -6.88
C HIS A 362 -2.27 18.99 -5.55
N GLY A 363 -1.72 18.49 -4.45
CA GLY A 363 -2.09 18.89 -3.09
C GLY A 363 -3.56 18.63 -2.75
N HIS A 364 -4.20 17.70 -3.46
CA HIS A 364 -5.62 17.40 -3.29
C HIS A 364 -5.83 16.13 -2.45
N VAL A 365 -6.78 16.19 -1.52
CA VAL A 365 -7.27 15.02 -0.79
C VAL A 365 -8.61 14.59 -1.39
N ASP A 366 -8.71 13.36 -1.88
CA ASP A 366 -9.98 12.77 -2.32
C ASP A 366 -10.54 11.89 -1.19
N HIS A 367 -11.78 12.20 -0.80
CA HIS A 367 -12.48 11.54 0.31
C HIS A 367 -13.37 10.37 -0.14
N GLY A 368 -13.22 9.91 -1.37
CA GLY A 368 -13.94 8.73 -1.87
C GLY A 368 -13.42 7.45 -1.20
N THR A 369 -14.29 6.48 -1.03
CA THR A 369 -13.89 5.16 -0.53
C THR A 369 -13.30 4.33 -1.67
N TYR A 370 -12.06 3.89 -1.48
CA TYR A 370 -11.26 3.14 -2.45
C TYR A 370 -10.58 1.94 -1.80
N GLY A 371 -10.09 1.05 -2.64
CA GLY A 371 -9.22 -0.06 -2.32
C GLY A 371 -8.47 -0.47 -3.59
N PHE A 372 -7.74 -1.56 -3.56
CA PHE A 372 -6.95 -2.03 -4.71
C PHE A 372 -7.82 -2.26 -5.95
N GLU A 373 -9.04 -2.74 -5.76
CA GLU A 373 -10.01 -2.98 -6.82
C GLU A 373 -10.44 -1.69 -7.55
N SER A 374 -10.22 -0.55 -6.92
CA SER A 374 -10.48 0.76 -7.52
C SER A 374 -9.45 1.11 -8.60
N ILE A 375 -8.19 0.70 -8.42
CA ILE A 375 -7.12 0.78 -9.42
C ILE A 375 -7.40 -0.23 -10.54
N ILE A 376 -7.70 -1.49 -10.18
CA ILE A 376 -8.10 -2.54 -11.14
C ILE A 376 -9.21 -2.01 -12.05
N LYS A 377 -10.22 -1.37 -11.50
CA LYS A 377 -11.37 -0.84 -12.24
C LYS A 377 -11.00 0.28 -13.21
N LEU A 378 -10.03 1.13 -12.86
CA LEU A 378 -9.51 2.15 -13.78
C LEU A 378 -8.77 1.51 -14.95
N VAL A 379 -7.88 0.57 -14.68
CA VAL A 379 -7.14 -0.17 -15.71
C VAL A 379 -8.11 -0.90 -16.64
N ARG A 380 -9.05 -1.66 -16.10
CA ARG A 380 -10.07 -2.35 -16.89
C ARG A 380 -10.88 -1.36 -17.77
N HIS A 381 -11.23 -0.21 -17.23
CA HIS A 381 -11.94 0.83 -17.99
C HIS A 381 -11.09 1.29 -19.20
N ARG A 382 -9.79 1.56 -18.99
CA ARG A 382 -8.87 1.99 -20.05
C ARG A 382 -8.75 0.96 -21.17
N PHE A 383 -8.69 -0.32 -20.84
CA PHE A 383 -8.57 -1.41 -21.82
C PHE A 383 -9.93 -1.92 -22.34
N GLY A 384 -11.04 -1.31 -21.99
CA GLY A 384 -12.37 -1.70 -22.43
C GLY A 384 -12.82 -3.07 -21.90
N ILE A 385 -12.21 -3.56 -20.82
CA ILE A 385 -12.52 -4.84 -20.18
C ILE A 385 -13.82 -4.67 -19.37
N ARG A 386 -14.93 -5.17 -19.91
CA ARG A 386 -16.25 -5.01 -19.30
C ARG A 386 -16.50 -5.97 -18.14
N ALA A 387 -16.03 -7.21 -18.25
CA ALA A 387 -16.19 -8.21 -17.21
C ALA A 387 -15.39 -7.83 -15.98
N ALA A 388 -16.03 -7.83 -14.82
CA ALA A 388 -15.35 -7.69 -13.54
C ALA A 388 -14.61 -8.98 -13.20
N LEU A 389 -13.48 -8.87 -12.50
CA LEU A 389 -12.73 -10.04 -12.02
C LEU A 389 -13.53 -10.77 -10.95
N THR A 390 -14.16 -10.01 -10.04
CA THR A 390 -14.94 -10.53 -8.93
C THR A 390 -16.10 -9.58 -8.59
N PRO A 391 -17.07 -9.99 -7.73
CA PRO A 391 -18.09 -9.09 -7.21
C PRO A 391 -17.51 -7.85 -6.51
N ARG A 392 -16.36 -7.99 -5.85
CA ARG A 392 -15.69 -6.88 -5.16
C ARG A 392 -15.21 -5.82 -6.17
N ASP A 393 -14.53 -6.22 -7.23
CA ASP A 393 -14.14 -5.33 -8.33
C ASP A 393 -15.37 -4.71 -9.04
N ALA A 394 -16.44 -5.48 -9.23
CA ALA A 394 -17.68 -4.94 -9.78
C ALA A 394 -18.26 -3.81 -8.91
N TYR A 395 -18.21 -3.96 -7.59
CA TYR A 395 -18.73 -3.00 -6.61
C TYR A 395 -17.81 -1.78 -6.44
N ALA A 396 -16.49 -1.94 -6.51
CA ALA A 396 -15.50 -0.91 -6.24
C ALA A 396 -15.78 0.40 -6.99
N ARG A 397 -15.47 1.53 -6.36
CA ARG A 397 -15.48 2.84 -7.00
C ARG A 397 -14.28 2.94 -7.94
N ASN A 398 -14.47 3.43 -9.16
CA ASN A 398 -13.35 3.66 -10.08
C ASN A 398 -12.50 4.84 -9.58
N ILE A 399 -11.21 4.61 -9.33
CA ILE A 399 -10.30 5.64 -8.81
C ILE A 399 -10.06 6.79 -9.80
N GLY A 400 -10.35 6.58 -11.08
CA GLY A 400 -10.30 7.61 -12.12
C GLY A 400 -11.21 8.81 -11.85
N TYR A 401 -12.20 8.70 -10.96
CA TYR A 401 -13.02 9.85 -10.56
C TYR A 401 -12.25 10.88 -9.72
N ALA A 402 -11.10 10.54 -9.16
CA ALA A 402 -10.24 11.48 -8.44
C ALA A 402 -9.38 12.35 -9.38
N PHE A 403 -9.26 11.97 -10.65
CA PHE A 403 -8.44 12.68 -11.63
C PHE A 403 -9.17 13.90 -12.22
N ASP A 404 -8.39 14.81 -12.79
CA ASP A 404 -8.87 15.95 -13.58
C ASP A 404 -8.68 15.68 -15.08
N TRP A 405 -9.68 15.10 -15.70
CA TRP A 405 -9.66 14.76 -17.13
C TRP A 405 -9.97 15.95 -18.05
N THR A 406 -10.32 17.09 -17.51
CA THR A 406 -10.74 18.28 -18.27
C THR A 406 -9.62 19.32 -18.38
N GLY A 407 -8.64 19.24 -17.50
CA GLY A 407 -7.45 20.09 -17.47
C GLY A 407 -6.44 19.74 -18.56
N LYS A 408 -5.46 20.62 -18.74
CA LYS A 408 -4.24 20.27 -19.47
C LYS A 408 -3.39 19.35 -18.61
N PRO A 409 -2.59 18.46 -19.23
CA PRO A 409 -1.57 17.72 -18.49
C PRO A 409 -0.71 18.70 -17.67
N ARG A 410 -0.45 18.35 -16.42
CA ARG A 410 0.41 19.13 -15.54
C ARG A 410 1.86 18.69 -15.71
N GLU A 411 2.76 19.65 -15.57
CA GLU A 411 4.19 19.34 -15.47
C GLU A 411 4.45 18.45 -14.23
N PRO A 412 5.51 17.64 -14.26
CA PRO A 412 5.94 16.90 -13.08
C PRO A 412 6.14 17.85 -11.89
N ALA A 413 5.68 17.43 -10.70
CA ALA A 413 5.95 18.17 -9.48
C ALA A 413 7.43 18.05 -9.11
N GLU A 414 8.01 19.10 -8.54
CA GLU A 414 9.31 18.98 -7.87
C GLU A 414 9.11 18.17 -6.59
N LEU A 415 9.75 17.02 -6.52
CA LEU A 415 9.72 16.14 -5.37
C LEU A 415 11.11 16.05 -4.73
N PRO A 416 11.20 15.86 -3.42
CA PRO A 416 12.47 15.72 -2.76
C PRO A 416 13.15 14.40 -3.13
N ASP A 417 14.46 14.43 -3.13
CA ASP A 417 15.33 13.24 -3.08
C ASP A 417 15.86 13.15 -1.64
N PRO A 418 15.47 12.14 -0.85
CA PRO A 418 15.98 11.95 0.50
C PRO A 418 17.51 11.72 0.55
N GLY A 419 18.11 11.37 -0.59
CA GLY A 419 19.54 11.15 -0.70
C GLY A 419 20.02 9.90 0.04
N ASN A 420 21.26 9.97 0.55
CA ASN A 420 21.85 8.85 1.27
C ASN A 420 21.26 8.71 2.68
N VAL A 421 20.76 7.53 2.97
CA VAL A 421 20.25 7.17 4.31
C VAL A 421 21.37 6.53 5.11
N VAL A 422 21.62 7.07 6.30
CA VAL A 422 22.48 6.45 7.28
C VAL A 422 21.63 5.64 8.22
N THR A 423 21.82 4.35 8.27
CA THR A 423 21.08 3.41 9.10
C THR A 423 21.97 2.34 9.71
N SER A 424 21.40 1.50 10.54
CA SER A 424 22.08 0.39 11.18
C SER A 424 21.18 -0.83 11.24
N THR A 425 21.78 -2.00 11.38
CA THR A 425 21.02 -3.24 11.57
C THR A 425 20.34 -3.24 12.93
N CYS A 426 19.10 -3.73 12.97
CA CYS A 426 18.47 -4.14 14.23
C CYS A 426 19.17 -5.38 14.78
N THR A 427 19.94 -5.22 15.83
CA THR A 427 20.44 -6.39 16.58
C THR A 427 19.33 -6.95 17.45
N ALA A 428 19.29 -8.29 17.59
CA ALA A 428 18.38 -8.97 18.52
C ALA A 428 18.69 -8.60 19.97
N ARG A 429 18.24 -7.43 20.40
CA ARG A 429 18.34 -6.98 21.78
C ARG A 429 16.97 -7.07 22.42
N GLY A 430 16.95 -7.42 23.69
CA GLY A 430 15.71 -7.39 24.45
C GLY A 430 15.11 -5.99 24.51
N LEU A 431 13.83 -5.90 24.84
CA LEU A 431 13.14 -4.64 25.11
C LEU A 431 14.01 -3.75 26.01
N GLY A 432 14.16 -2.48 25.65
CA GLY A 432 14.95 -1.51 26.40
C GLY A 432 16.44 -1.42 26.05
N SER A 433 16.92 -2.14 25.03
CA SER A 433 18.29 -1.95 24.55
C SER A 433 18.42 -0.64 23.75
N PRO A 434 19.53 0.10 23.88
CA PRO A 434 19.77 1.28 23.06
C PRO A 434 19.78 0.91 21.57
N GLN A 435 19.27 1.82 20.73
CA GLN A 435 19.38 1.68 19.29
C GLN A 435 20.86 1.59 18.88
N PRO A 436 21.18 0.79 17.85
CA PRO A 436 22.53 0.78 17.28
C PRO A 436 22.94 2.18 16.80
N GLU A 437 24.20 2.50 16.94
CA GLU A 437 24.77 3.72 16.32
C GLU A 437 24.53 3.70 14.81
N PRO A 438 24.13 4.82 14.21
CA PRO A 438 23.98 4.93 12.76
C PRO A 438 25.29 4.62 12.05
N LEU A 439 25.19 3.92 10.93
CA LEU A 439 26.35 3.62 10.10
C LEU A 439 26.89 4.90 9.43
N PRO A 440 28.21 5.03 9.22
CA PRO A 440 28.78 6.18 8.56
C PRO A 440 28.36 6.26 7.08
N ASN A 441 28.30 7.45 6.54
CA ASN A 441 28.02 7.70 5.13
C ASN A 441 29.34 7.91 4.35
N PRO A 442 29.62 7.19 3.24
CA PRO A 442 28.75 6.16 2.65
C PRO A 442 28.66 4.90 3.52
N LEU A 443 27.54 4.23 3.47
CA LEU A 443 27.35 2.99 4.20
C LEU A 443 28.47 1.99 3.85
N PRO A 444 29.16 1.40 4.84
CA PRO A 444 30.10 0.32 4.55
C PRO A 444 29.35 -0.85 3.92
N PRO A 445 30.05 -1.75 3.20
CA PRO A 445 29.47 -3.00 2.78
C PRO A 445 28.84 -3.67 4.00
N LEU A 446 27.59 -4.09 3.86
CA LEU A 446 26.91 -4.86 4.90
C LEU A 446 27.80 -6.04 5.28
N GLN A 447 28.45 -5.94 6.43
CA GLN A 447 29.04 -7.12 7.04
C GLN A 447 27.87 -7.93 7.56
N ARG A 448 27.52 -9.00 6.85
CA ARG A 448 26.57 -9.99 7.35
C ARG A 448 27.11 -10.50 8.67
N GLN A 449 26.65 -9.97 9.77
CA GLN A 449 26.82 -10.65 11.03
C GLN A 449 26.06 -11.97 10.89
N ALA A 450 26.72 -13.07 11.19
CA ALA A 450 26.07 -14.37 11.22
C ALA A 450 24.76 -14.19 11.99
N ALA A 451 23.65 -14.44 11.31
CA ALA A 451 22.32 -14.26 11.87
C ALA A 451 22.29 -14.92 13.24
N ALA A 452 21.91 -14.17 14.25
CA ALA A 452 21.71 -14.73 15.57
C ALA A 452 20.71 -15.88 15.45
N PRO A 453 21.00 -17.09 15.96
CA PRO A 453 20.27 -18.30 15.61
C PRO A 453 18.83 -18.36 16.13
N SER A 454 18.24 -17.30 16.63
CA SER A 454 16.97 -17.35 17.33
C SER A 454 15.90 -16.42 16.81
N ARG A 455 15.94 -16.01 15.53
CA ARG A 455 14.77 -15.30 14.96
C ARG A 455 14.13 -16.09 13.86
N PRO A 456 13.05 -16.76 14.18
CA PRO A 456 12.01 -16.96 13.22
C PRO A 456 11.20 -15.67 13.28
N LYS A 457 11.22 -14.80 12.38
CA LYS A 457 10.12 -13.85 12.26
C LYS A 457 10.48 -12.84 11.19
N HIS A 458 10.13 -13.22 10.12
CA HIS A 458 8.92 -13.07 9.37
C HIS A 458 9.00 -11.83 8.53
N HIS A 459 10.00 -11.81 7.68
CA HIS A 459 9.75 -11.14 6.42
C HIS A 459 8.66 -11.94 5.73
N ASP A 460 7.53 -11.37 5.41
CA ASP A 460 6.37 -12.06 4.87
C ASP A 460 6.69 -12.83 3.59
N PHE A 461 7.64 -12.36 2.81
CA PHE A 461 8.14 -13.04 1.61
C PHE A 461 9.25 -14.06 1.85
N ALA A 462 9.82 -14.14 3.03
CA ALA A 462 10.86 -15.15 3.35
C ALA A 462 10.37 -16.58 3.12
N LEU A 463 9.07 -16.83 3.20
CA LEU A 463 8.48 -18.14 2.94
C LEU A 463 8.70 -18.60 1.50
N LEU A 464 8.75 -17.71 0.50
CA LEU A 464 9.03 -18.08 -0.89
C LEU A 464 10.38 -18.76 -1.04
N GLU A 465 11.38 -18.29 -0.31
CA GLU A 465 12.74 -18.87 -0.33
C GLU A 465 12.88 -20.03 0.64
N THR A 466 12.55 -19.82 1.93
CA THR A 466 12.84 -20.78 3.00
C THR A 466 12.08 -22.10 2.87
N THR A 467 10.93 -22.10 2.19
CA THR A 467 10.16 -23.32 1.93
C THR A 467 10.61 -24.05 0.66
N GLY A 468 11.57 -23.51 -0.10
CA GLY A 468 11.97 -24.03 -1.40
C GLY A 468 10.86 -23.94 -2.46
N TYR A 469 9.92 -23.00 -2.29
CA TYR A 469 8.81 -22.84 -3.24
C TYR A 469 9.31 -22.39 -4.62
N LEU A 470 10.27 -21.45 -4.66
CA LEU A 470 10.90 -20.98 -5.91
C LEU A 470 11.66 -22.11 -6.61
N ASP A 471 12.37 -22.97 -5.86
CA ASP A 471 13.06 -24.14 -6.42
C ASP A 471 12.08 -25.12 -7.08
N ARG A 472 10.91 -25.34 -6.45
CA ARG A 472 9.86 -26.18 -7.04
C ARG A 472 9.27 -25.63 -8.32
N LEU A 473 9.31 -24.30 -8.52
CA LEU A 473 8.92 -23.64 -9.75
C LEU A 473 10.02 -23.70 -10.82
N GLY A 474 11.21 -24.24 -10.51
CA GLY A 474 12.35 -24.21 -11.40
C GLY A 474 12.94 -22.82 -11.63
N ILE A 475 12.69 -21.90 -10.70
CA ILE A 475 13.13 -20.51 -10.78
C ILE A 475 14.51 -20.43 -10.12
N ALA A 476 15.54 -20.17 -10.92
CA ALA A 476 16.85 -19.80 -10.41
C ALA A 476 16.76 -18.40 -9.82
N TYR A 477 16.71 -18.34 -8.50
CA TYR A 477 16.64 -17.09 -7.76
C TYR A 477 18.02 -16.74 -7.20
N HIS A 478 18.51 -15.57 -7.55
CA HIS A 478 19.67 -14.95 -6.93
C HIS A 478 19.26 -13.60 -6.39
N ALA A 479 19.31 -13.44 -5.07
CA ALA A 479 19.14 -12.13 -4.46
C ALA A 479 20.10 -11.13 -5.10
N SER A 480 19.63 -9.96 -5.48
CA SER A 480 20.51 -8.84 -5.79
C SER A 480 21.35 -8.54 -4.54
N ASP A 481 22.54 -8.00 -4.72
CA ASP A 481 23.29 -7.43 -3.59
C ASP A 481 22.56 -6.15 -3.13
N PRO A 482 21.75 -6.15 -2.06
CA PRO A 482 20.98 -4.99 -1.64
C PRO A 482 21.91 -3.88 -1.17
N SER A 483 23.16 -4.19 -0.77
CA SER A 483 24.13 -3.19 -0.40
C SER A 483 24.46 -2.24 -1.56
N ALA A 484 24.30 -2.67 -2.80
CA ALA A 484 24.44 -1.83 -3.97
C ALA A 484 23.32 -0.79 -4.10
N MET A 485 22.09 -1.15 -3.73
CA MET A 485 20.91 -0.25 -3.76
C MET A 485 20.99 0.82 -2.67
N PHE A 486 21.37 0.43 -1.46
CA PHE A 486 21.44 1.35 -0.32
C PHE A 486 22.62 2.30 -0.36
N ARG A 487 23.66 1.98 -1.15
CA ARG A 487 24.87 2.82 -1.23
C ARG A 487 24.65 4.15 -1.92
N GLN A 488 23.73 4.28 -2.85
CA GLN A 488 23.35 5.53 -3.53
C GLN A 488 22.16 5.29 -4.48
N PRO A 489 20.90 5.43 -4.03
CA PRO A 489 19.72 5.32 -4.91
C PRO A 489 19.82 6.22 -6.16
N SER A 490 20.25 7.48 -5.99
CA SER A 490 20.50 8.43 -7.08
C SER A 490 21.65 8.04 -8.02
N LYS A 491 22.57 7.15 -7.61
CA LYS A 491 23.66 6.66 -8.47
C LYS A 491 23.33 5.38 -9.21
N VAL A 492 22.33 4.62 -8.80
CA VAL A 492 21.79 3.52 -9.62
C VAL A 492 21.19 4.12 -10.89
N LEU A 493 20.42 5.19 -10.79
CA LEU A 493 19.97 6.00 -11.94
C LEU A 493 21.14 6.59 -12.72
N GLY A 494 22.20 7.08 -12.06
CA GLY A 494 23.40 7.61 -12.69
C GLY A 494 24.25 6.56 -13.40
N ALA A 495 24.33 5.33 -12.90
CA ALA A 495 25.04 4.22 -13.55
C ALA A 495 24.30 3.73 -14.81
N TYR A 496 22.98 3.71 -14.79
CA TYR A 496 22.18 3.46 -15.99
C TYR A 496 22.34 4.57 -17.04
N ARG A 497 22.42 5.85 -16.62
CA ARG A 497 22.67 6.99 -17.52
C ARG A 497 24.07 6.98 -18.17
N SER A 498 25.03 6.30 -17.59
CA SER A 498 26.41 6.23 -18.11
C SER A 498 26.72 4.94 -18.89
N ALA A 499 25.80 3.97 -18.92
CA ALA A 499 25.97 2.70 -19.63
C ALA A 499 25.28 2.69 -21.01
N VAL A 500 24.63 3.79 -21.39
CA VAL A 500 24.05 4.07 -22.71
C VAL A 500 24.76 5.30 -23.29
#